data_99ec1bb8c3736d571a5a8a06a8a39763
#
_entry.id   99ec1bb8c3736d571a5a8a06a8a39763
#
_cell.length_a   1.000
_cell.length_b   1.000
_cell.length_c   1.000
_cell.angle_alpha   90.00
_cell.angle_beta   90.00
_cell.angle_gamma   90.00
#
_symmetry.space_group_name_H-M   'P 1'
#
loop_
_entity.id
_entity.type
_entity.pdbx_description
1 polymer ?
#
loop_
_entity_poly.entity_id
_entity_poly.type
_entity_poly.pdbx_seq_one_letter_code
_entity_poly.pdbx_strand_id
1 'polypeptide(L)'
;MKLEVGMYVRYKPLLSSKYVKINKIKEIEEKENCLHIWLEDKDLITEKYLIKASYNIIDILEEGDYVNNERVEEIWKEIVLVGQECRPISFNNIKSIVTHEQMEQIAYKLDH
;
A
#
# COMPACT_ATOMS: atom_id res chain seq x y z
N MET A 1 3.61 14.85 9.11
CA MET A 1 2.42 14.50 8.29
C MET A 1 1.23 14.26 9.20
N LYS A 2 0.12 14.87 8.88
CA LYS A 2 -1.10 14.66 9.65
C LYS A 2 -1.90 13.51 9.06
N LEU A 3 -2.09 12.45 9.84
CA LEU A 3 -2.87 11.29 9.43
C LEU A 3 -4.35 11.53 9.64
N GLU A 4 -5.17 11.05 8.72
CA GLU A 4 -6.61 11.21 8.77
C GLU A 4 -7.32 9.94 8.31
N VAL A 5 -8.52 9.73 8.85
CA VAL A 5 -9.38 8.62 8.41
C VAL A 5 -9.67 8.77 6.91
N GLY A 6 -9.61 7.66 6.19
CA GLY A 6 -9.83 7.65 4.75
C GLY A 6 -8.56 7.70 3.93
N MET A 7 -7.41 8.01 4.54
CA MET A 7 -6.13 7.96 3.82
C MET A 7 -5.72 6.52 3.57
N TYR A 8 -5.07 6.29 2.44
CA TYR A 8 -4.41 5.02 2.16
C TYR A 8 -3.02 5.04 2.79
N VAL A 9 -2.57 3.90 3.28
CA VAL A 9 -1.24 3.76 3.89
C VAL A 9 -0.51 2.57 3.31
N ARG A 10 0.80 2.75 3.17
CA ARG A 10 1.75 1.68 2.88
C ARG A 10 2.51 1.46 4.18
N TYR A 11 2.53 0.23 4.69
CA TYR A 11 3.01 -0.03 6.04
C TYR A 11 3.57 -1.44 6.18
N LYS A 12 4.36 -1.63 7.24
CA LYS A 12 4.84 -2.95 7.64
C LYS A 12 3.96 -3.43 8.79
N PRO A 13 3.34 -4.62 8.68
CA PRO A 13 2.54 -5.16 9.80
C PRO A 13 3.39 -5.40 11.06
N LEU A 14 4.67 -5.73 10.87
CA LEU A 14 5.65 -5.89 11.95
C LEU A 14 6.95 -5.23 11.52
N LEU A 15 7.66 -4.58 12.45
CA LEU A 15 8.92 -3.89 12.14
C LEU A 15 9.98 -4.80 11.54
N SER A 16 10.03 -6.04 11.99
CA SER A 16 11.02 -7.02 11.50
C SER A 16 10.58 -7.68 10.19
N SER A 17 9.37 -7.40 9.72
CA SER A 17 8.83 -8.04 8.54
C SER A 17 9.38 -7.42 7.26
N LYS A 18 9.64 -8.27 6.27
CA LYS A 18 9.89 -7.82 4.89
C LYS A 18 8.56 -7.61 4.16
N TYR A 19 7.47 -7.94 4.83
CA TYR A 19 6.13 -7.85 4.26
C TYR A 19 5.63 -6.42 4.36
N VAL A 20 5.21 -5.86 3.24
CA VAL A 20 4.67 -4.51 3.17
C VAL A 20 3.25 -4.63 2.62
N LYS A 21 2.31 -3.93 3.24
CA LYS A 21 0.91 -3.96 2.85
C LYS A 21 0.41 -2.56 2.54
N ILE A 22 -0.70 -2.50 1.81
CA ILE A 22 -1.43 -1.26 1.54
C ILE A 22 -2.84 -1.44 2.07
N ASN A 23 -3.34 -0.44 2.79
CA ASN A 23 -4.67 -0.48 3.36
C ASN A 23 -5.18 0.94 3.56
N LYS A 24 -6.40 1.08 4.01
CA LYS A 24 -7.05 2.37 4.23
C LYS A 24 -7.30 2.57 5.73
N ILE A 25 -7.07 3.79 6.21
CA ILE A 25 -7.30 4.12 7.62
C ILE A 25 -8.80 4.17 7.90
N LYS A 26 -9.23 3.36 8.87
CA LYS A 26 -10.61 3.32 9.32
C LYS A 26 -10.85 4.21 10.52
N GLU A 27 -9.91 4.23 11.46
CA GLU A 27 -10.05 4.95 12.71
C GLU A 27 -8.68 5.32 13.28
N ILE A 28 -8.59 6.47 13.91
CA ILE A 28 -7.37 6.90 14.59
C ILE A 28 -7.73 7.25 16.03
N GLU A 29 -6.95 6.71 16.97
CA GLU A 29 -7.14 6.96 18.38
C GLU A 29 -5.80 7.35 19.00
N GLU A 30 -5.80 8.45 19.76
CA GLU A 30 -4.58 8.89 20.46
C GLU A 30 -4.64 8.41 21.91
N LYS A 31 -3.64 7.61 22.30
CA LYS A 31 -3.50 7.10 23.66
C LYS A 31 -2.05 7.19 24.11
N GLU A 32 -1.84 7.73 25.30
CA GLU A 32 -0.50 7.76 25.93
C GLU A 32 0.58 8.33 25.00
N ASN A 33 0.26 9.43 24.31
CA ASN A 33 1.15 10.12 23.37
C ASN A 33 1.52 9.27 22.14
N CYS A 34 0.71 8.26 21.84
CA CYS A 34 0.92 7.39 20.69
C CYS A 34 -0.37 7.32 19.86
N LEU A 35 -0.24 7.43 18.54
CA LEU A 35 -1.39 7.24 17.65
C LEU A 35 -1.58 5.76 17.39
N HIS A 36 -2.79 5.29 17.68
CA HIS A 36 -3.22 3.95 17.31
C HIS A 36 -4.07 4.06 16.04
N ILE A 37 -3.63 3.40 14.99
CA ILE A 37 -4.24 3.51 13.66
C ILE A 37 -4.88 2.17 13.30
N TRP A 38 -6.22 2.17 13.23
CA TRP A 38 -6.97 1.00 12.84
C TRP A 38 -7.20 1.04 11.33
N LEU A 39 -6.92 -0.07 10.67
CA LEU A 39 -7.07 -0.20 9.22
C LEU A 39 -8.31 -1.01 8.88
N GLU A 40 -8.76 -0.92 7.65
CA GLU A 40 -10.00 -1.58 7.23
C GLU A 40 -9.96 -3.11 7.35
N ASP A 41 -8.78 -3.70 7.23
CA ASP A 41 -8.61 -5.15 7.39
C ASP A 41 -8.44 -5.58 8.85
N LYS A 42 -8.70 -4.66 9.80
CA LYS A 42 -8.60 -4.87 11.25
C LYS A 42 -7.17 -4.88 11.81
N ASP A 43 -6.16 -4.61 10.99
CA ASP A 43 -4.80 -4.41 11.49
C ASP A 43 -4.78 -3.15 12.36
N LEU A 44 -4.01 -3.20 13.43
CA LEU A 44 -3.75 -2.06 14.29
C LEU A 44 -2.26 -1.75 14.22
N ILE A 45 -1.91 -0.52 13.86
CA ILE A 45 -0.51 -0.10 13.77
C ILE A 45 -0.31 1.23 14.47
N THR A 46 0.95 1.59 14.72
CA THR A 46 1.35 2.91 15.19
C THR A 46 2.16 3.58 14.08
N GLU A 47 2.47 4.88 14.27
CA GLU A 47 3.15 5.65 13.23
C GLU A 47 4.49 5.06 12.77
N LYS A 48 5.22 4.40 13.65
CA LYS A 48 6.53 3.84 13.30
C LYS A 48 6.46 2.73 12.25
N TYR A 49 5.29 2.16 12.03
CA TYR A 49 5.08 1.12 11.01
C TYR A 49 4.74 1.69 9.65
N LEU A 50 4.45 2.99 9.57
CA LEU A 50 4.06 3.64 8.33
C LEU A 50 5.27 3.91 7.44
N ILE A 51 5.08 3.70 6.14
CA ILE A 51 6.06 4.04 5.11
C ILE A 51 5.57 5.27 4.34
N LYS A 52 4.31 5.26 3.90
CA LYS A 52 3.68 6.36 3.18
C LYS A 52 2.21 6.45 3.54
N ALA A 53 1.64 7.64 3.42
CA ALA A 53 0.21 7.86 3.60
C ALA A 53 -0.26 8.97 2.66
N SER A 54 -1.43 8.78 2.04
CA SER A 54 -2.02 9.77 1.16
C SER A 54 -3.50 9.45 0.91
N TYR A 55 -4.28 10.49 0.62
CA TYR A 55 -5.65 10.28 0.15
C TYR A 55 -5.68 9.72 -1.26
N ASN A 56 -4.63 9.94 -2.05
CA ASN A 56 -4.55 9.40 -3.40
C ASN A 56 -3.73 8.11 -3.37
N ILE A 57 -4.38 6.99 -3.69
CA ILE A 57 -3.73 5.69 -3.66
C ILE A 57 -2.48 5.62 -4.56
N ILE A 58 -2.47 6.39 -5.64
CA ILE A 58 -1.32 6.41 -6.56
C ILE A 58 -0.06 6.94 -5.87
N ASP A 59 -0.22 7.88 -4.93
CA ASP A 59 0.93 8.45 -4.21
C ASP A 59 1.69 7.43 -3.35
N ILE A 60 1.04 6.33 -2.98
CA ILE A 60 1.67 5.31 -2.13
C ILE A 60 2.11 4.07 -2.90
N LEU A 61 1.85 4.02 -4.19
CA LEU A 61 2.31 2.94 -5.05
C LEU A 61 3.79 3.12 -5.41
N GLU A 62 4.44 2.02 -5.72
CA GLU A 62 5.85 2.00 -6.18
C GLU A 62 5.94 1.15 -7.43
N GLU A 63 6.93 1.46 -8.28
CA GLU A 63 7.21 0.63 -9.44
C GLU A 63 7.50 -0.80 -8.98
N GLY A 64 6.94 -1.76 -9.69
CA GLY A 64 7.05 -3.16 -9.31
C GLY A 64 5.87 -3.69 -8.51
N ASP A 65 5.04 -2.82 -7.94
CA ASP A 65 3.78 -3.25 -7.32
C ASP A 65 2.88 -3.82 -8.41
N TYR A 66 1.86 -4.56 -8.01
CA TYR A 66 0.87 -5.10 -8.94
C TYR A 66 -0.48 -4.44 -8.71
N VAL A 67 -1.02 -3.86 -9.76
CA VAL A 67 -2.34 -3.24 -9.77
C VAL A 67 -3.22 -4.06 -10.69
N ASN A 68 -4.36 -4.53 -10.18
CA ASN A 68 -5.28 -5.37 -10.95
C ASN A 68 -4.54 -6.57 -11.60
N ASN A 69 -3.60 -7.14 -10.85
CA ASN A 69 -2.79 -8.30 -11.27
C ASN A 69 -1.77 -8.02 -12.37
N GLU A 70 -1.50 -6.74 -12.67
CA GLU A 70 -0.48 -6.35 -13.65
C GLU A 70 0.59 -5.50 -13.00
N ARG A 71 1.84 -5.74 -13.36
CA ARG A 71 2.97 -5.05 -12.76
C ARG A 71 2.99 -3.57 -13.13
N VAL A 72 3.18 -2.71 -12.13
CA VAL A 72 3.32 -1.26 -12.34
C VAL A 72 4.71 -0.97 -12.92
N GLU A 73 4.75 -0.42 -14.12
CA GLU A 73 5.98 -0.07 -14.81
C GLU A 73 6.33 1.40 -14.62
N GLU A 74 5.32 2.26 -14.51
CA GLU A 74 5.53 3.70 -14.40
C GLU A 74 4.38 4.34 -13.62
N ILE A 75 4.69 5.36 -12.83
CA ILE A 75 3.70 6.04 -11.99
C ILE A 75 3.65 7.51 -12.37
N TRP A 76 2.45 8.00 -12.68
CA TRP A 76 2.17 9.39 -12.99
C TRP A 76 1.24 9.95 -11.90
N LYS A 77 0.90 11.24 -11.98
CA LYS A 77 0.09 11.88 -10.92
C LYS A 77 -1.27 11.23 -10.67
N GLU A 78 -1.96 10.85 -11.73
CA GLU A 78 -3.34 10.34 -11.62
C GLU A 78 -3.53 8.98 -12.27
N ILE A 79 -2.48 8.43 -12.87
CA ILE A 79 -2.54 7.14 -13.54
C ILE A 79 -1.27 6.35 -13.27
N VAL A 80 -1.38 5.04 -13.42
CA VAL A 80 -0.22 4.15 -13.44
C VAL A 80 -0.21 3.42 -14.77
N LEU A 81 0.98 3.12 -15.27
CA LEU A 81 1.15 2.32 -16.48
C LEU A 81 1.54 0.91 -16.06
N VAL A 82 0.78 -0.07 -16.51
CA VAL A 82 0.94 -1.45 -16.09
C VAL A 82 1.17 -2.38 -17.27
N GLY A 83 1.89 -3.48 -17.01
CA GLY A 83 2.12 -4.52 -17.98
C GLY A 83 3.14 -4.14 -19.03
N GLN A 84 3.47 -5.09 -19.90
CA GLN A 84 4.48 -4.91 -20.94
C GLN A 84 4.10 -3.83 -21.95
N GLU A 85 2.81 -3.62 -22.15
CA GLU A 85 2.31 -2.62 -23.09
C GLU A 85 2.13 -1.25 -22.45
N CYS A 86 2.48 -1.11 -21.16
CA CYS A 86 2.32 0.15 -20.42
C CYS A 86 0.90 0.70 -20.53
N ARG A 87 -0.08 -0.13 -20.27
CA ARG A 87 -1.49 0.23 -20.34
C ARG A 87 -1.87 1.15 -19.18
N PRO A 88 -2.50 2.32 -19.44
CA PRO A 88 -2.84 3.25 -18.37
C PRO A 88 -4.03 2.77 -17.54
N ILE A 89 -3.93 2.94 -16.23
CA ILE A 89 -5.03 2.70 -15.30
C ILE A 89 -5.17 3.94 -14.42
N SER A 90 -6.36 4.54 -14.41
CA SER A 90 -6.64 5.67 -13.54
C SER A 90 -6.94 5.18 -12.13
N PHE A 91 -6.79 6.09 -11.14
CA PHE A 91 -7.01 5.72 -9.74
C PHE A 91 -8.41 5.14 -9.50
N ASN A 92 -9.43 5.57 -10.24
CA ASN A 92 -10.79 5.06 -10.10
C ASN A 92 -10.95 3.60 -10.51
N ASN A 93 -10.04 3.12 -11.34
CA ASN A 93 -10.11 1.76 -11.90
C ASN A 93 -9.17 0.79 -11.20
N ILE A 94 -8.51 1.22 -10.14
CA ILE A 94 -7.68 0.34 -9.34
C ILE A 94 -8.58 -0.47 -8.42
N LYS A 95 -8.62 -1.78 -8.61
CA LYS A 95 -9.47 -2.70 -7.86
C LYS A 95 -8.71 -3.52 -6.83
N SER A 96 -7.45 -3.80 -7.10
CA SER A 96 -6.62 -4.60 -6.21
C SER A 96 -5.17 -4.16 -6.31
N ILE A 97 -4.45 -4.30 -5.20
CA ILE A 97 -3.03 -3.97 -5.14
C ILE A 97 -2.31 -5.07 -4.37
N VAL A 98 -1.20 -5.53 -4.94
CA VAL A 98 -0.26 -6.40 -4.24
C VAL A 98 1.08 -5.68 -4.29
N THR A 99 1.71 -5.44 -3.15
CA THR A 99 3.00 -4.76 -3.13
C THR A 99 4.07 -5.65 -3.73
N HIS A 100 5.15 -5.05 -4.27
CA HIS A 100 6.25 -5.85 -4.82
C HIS A 100 6.88 -6.73 -3.75
N GLU A 101 6.89 -6.28 -2.49
CA GLU A 101 7.38 -7.09 -1.36
C GLU A 101 6.52 -8.33 -1.14
N GLN A 102 5.18 -8.18 -1.24
CA GLN A 102 4.27 -9.33 -1.14
C GLN A 102 4.49 -10.30 -2.30
N MET A 103 4.70 -9.76 -3.50
CA MET A 103 4.92 -10.58 -4.69
C MET A 103 6.23 -11.35 -4.60
N GLU A 104 7.28 -10.74 -4.06
CA GLU A 104 8.55 -11.42 -3.84
C GLU A 104 8.41 -12.62 -2.91
N GLN A 105 7.59 -12.50 -1.87
CA GLN A 105 7.32 -13.60 -0.96
C GLN A 105 6.65 -14.77 -1.67
N ILE A 106 5.69 -14.47 -2.53
CA ILE A 106 4.98 -15.49 -3.30
C ILE A 106 5.93 -16.16 -4.31
N ALA A 107 6.72 -15.36 -5.03
CA ALA A 107 7.67 -15.85 -6.02
C ALA A 107 8.69 -16.79 -5.38
N TYR A 108 9.20 -16.43 -4.20
CA TYR A 108 10.14 -17.28 -3.49
C TYR A 108 9.55 -18.66 -3.17
N LYS A 109 8.30 -18.68 -2.78
CA LYS A 109 7.62 -19.95 -2.47
C LYS A 109 7.39 -20.84 -3.70
N LEU A 110 7.28 -20.22 -4.87
CA LEU A 110 7.03 -20.93 -6.11
C LEU A 110 8.30 -21.51 -6.74
N ASP A 111 9.47 -21.06 -6.30
CA ASP A 111 10.76 -21.48 -6.85
C ASP A 111 11.24 -22.85 -6.35
N HIS A 112 10.39 -23.58 -5.69
CA HIS A 112 10.70 -24.92 -5.21
C HIS A 112 10.04 -26.01 -6.05
#